data_9ca036a0035216acec1f98f76fca7613
#
_entry.id   9ca036a0035216acec1f98f76fca7613
#
_cell.length_a   1.000
_cell.length_b   1.000
_cell.length_c   1.000
_cell.angle_alpha   90.00
_cell.angle_beta   90.00
_cell.angle_gamma   90.00
#
_symmetry.space_group_name_H-M   'P 1'
#
loop_
_entity.id
_entity.type
_entity.pdbx_description
1 polymer ?
#
loop_
_entity_poly.entity_id
_entity_poly.type
_entity_poly.pdbx_seq_one_letter_code
_entity_poly.pdbx_strand_id
1 'polypeptide(L)'
;SYDKNKTFAENIKPFVDSSGNKKSNLSKQQEAAYWGIFGEGGWYSGNNSQDVVNSVNDFINSLSTTIPSVTTGSPTIPKDALNPAILQDDAYYQQFQPTPDKSYQLWTGNLKKYLVTTGGILKDKKGTAIVDADGKIVANYDYWAEETTSSNQNADENTVGSDAFALRGGAWSKLLLRTNPLNNPSNGVVQRKVFTNRIYTNGSFVSKSDELRQVKPTDLTDTNYKNDEYRGYLVRALGYNIDAATPPTSLDDLKTAVEFRQTGAVMHSQPILVTNKGKLDFNESTQTMGSTGREDYVLFGTTQGALHVVKAGTSGIAGGGEEVFTFIPNEMLVKQKQAFEKPEVTSGGTNQLFYGIDGPWTAYTEYVVDGSGYLTVGDGKGDQKGVQNVYGGLRMGGRSYYALDLKDIQNPKLKFHINPDSALAGTPLSYMGQSWSKPTIGFVNWAGKRTRVM
;
A
#
# COMPACT_ATOMS: atom_id res chain seq x y z
N SER A 1 -39.94 5.88 3.66
CA SER A 1 -38.62 5.93 4.32
C SER A 1 -38.42 7.28 4.98
N TYR A 2 -37.63 7.35 6.02
CA TYR A 2 -37.19 8.58 6.66
C TYR A 2 -36.37 9.43 5.67
N ASP A 3 -36.76 10.69 5.52
CA ASP A 3 -36.08 11.62 4.63
C ASP A 3 -35.13 12.49 5.45
N LYS A 4 -33.83 12.26 5.27
CA LYS A 4 -32.74 12.95 5.99
C LYS A 4 -32.65 14.45 5.69
N ASN A 5 -33.30 14.92 4.61
CA ASN A 5 -33.35 16.32 4.24
C ASN A 5 -34.52 17.07 4.95
N LYS A 6 -35.32 16.36 5.73
CA LYS A 6 -36.46 16.91 6.49
C LYS A 6 -36.18 16.77 7.97
N THR A 7 -36.80 17.65 8.75
CA THR A 7 -36.79 17.52 10.22
C THR A 7 -37.55 16.27 10.66
N PHE A 8 -37.27 15.77 11.86
CA PHE A 8 -38.03 14.65 12.43
C PHE A 8 -39.53 14.91 12.43
N ALA A 9 -39.99 16.13 12.84
CA ALA A 9 -41.38 16.53 12.87
C ALA A 9 -42.04 16.49 11.48
N GLU A 10 -41.32 16.88 10.44
CA GLU A 10 -41.81 16.81 9.07
C GLU A 10 -41.96 15.36 8.57
N ASN A 11 -41.01 14.48 8.96
CA ASN A 11 -41.04 13.07 8.61
C ASN A 11 -42.23 12.32 9.23
N ILE A 12 -42.55 12.59 10.50
CA ILE A 12 -43.65 11.92 11.22
C ILE A 12 -45.00 12.60 11.01
N LYS A 13 -45.07 13.84 10.50
CA LYS A 13 -46.30 14.63 10.31
C LYS A 13 -47.50 13.89 9.71
N PRO A 14 -47.35 13.00 8.73
CA PRO A 14 -48.51 12.25 8.18
C PRO A 14 -49.19 11.33 9.21
N PHE A 15 -48.47 10.92 10.25
CA PHE A 15 -48.86 9.88 11.20
C PHE A 15 -49.27 10.41 12.56
N VAL A 16 -49.09 11.70 12.83
CA VAL A 16 -49.40 12.34 14.12
C VAL A 16 -50.55 13.32 13.97
N ASP A 17 -51.25 13.56 15.09
CA ASP A 17 -52.28 14.58 15.23
C ASP A 17 -51.72 15.99 15.43
N SER A 18 -52.57 16.98 15.59
CA SER A 18 -52.16 18.38 15.86
C SER A 18 -51.40 18.58 17.16
N SER A 19 -51.45 17.62 18.08
CA SER A 19 -50.75 17.61 19.36
C SER A 19 -49.43 16.81 19.32
N GLY A 20 -49.09 16.25 18.14
CA GLY A 20 -47.87 15.44 17.98
C GLY A 20 -47.99 13.99 18.41
N ASN A 21 -49.20 13.54 18.82
CA ASN A 21 -49.42 12.15 19.21
C ASN A 21 -49.74 11.27 17.99
N LYS A 22 -49.33 9.99 18.03
CA LYS A 22 -49.68 9.02 16.99
C LYS A 22 -51.20 8.96 16.80
N LYS A 23 -51.70 9.11 15.56
CA LYS A 23 -53.13 8.99 15.25
C LYS A 23 -53.64 7.61 15.61
N SER A 24 -54.83 7.53 16.20
CA SER A 24 -55.48 6.28 16.60
C SER A 24 -56.12 5.49 15.45
N ASN A 25 -56.34 6.13 14.31
CA ASN A 25 -57.03 5.59 13.14
C ASN A 25 -56.09 5.16 12.01
N LEU A 26 -54.79 4.92 12.30
CA LEU A 26 -53.84 4.42 11.32
C LEU A 26 -54.19 2.95 10.95
N SER A 27 -54.11 2.63 9.67
CA SER A 27 -54.12 1.23 9.25
C SER A 27 -52.88 0.51 9.74
N LYS A 28 -52.90 -0.83 9.80
CA LYS A 28 -51.73 -1.62 10.23
C LYS A 28 -50.48 -1.31 9.40
N GLN A 29 -50.60 -1.05 8.11
CA GLN A 29 -49.51 -0.66 7.22
C GLN A 29 -48.97 0.73 7.56
N GLN A 30 -49.87 1.68 7.82
CA GLN A 30 -49.50 3.05 8.24
C GLN A 30 -48.85 3.05 9.63
N GLU A 31 -49.29 2.17 10.52
CA GLU A 31 -48.70 2.01 11.83
C GLU A 31 -47.28 1.43 11.74
N ALA A 32 -47.08 0.44 10.88
CA ALA A 32 -45.75 -0.10 10.59
C ALA A 32 -44.84 0.94 9.95
N ALA A 33 -45.35 1.75 9.01
CA ALA A 33 -44.63 2.85 8.40
C ALA A 33 -44.23 3.93 9.44
N TYR A 34 -45.15 4.25 10.35
CA TYR A 34 -44.89 5.19 11.45
C TYR A 34 -43.70 4.73 12.30
N TRP A 35 -43.71 3.44 12.75
CA TRP A 35 -42.63 2.92 13.56
C TRP A 35 -41.31 2.89 12.84
N GLY A 36 -41.32 2.52 11.55
CA GLY A 36 -40.11 2.55 10.73
C GLY A 36 -39.52 3.95 10.58
N ILE A 37 -40.37 4.96 10.37
CA ILE A 37 -39.94 6.36 10.23
C ILE A 37 -39.61 6.97 11.58
N PHE A 38 -40.33 6.62 12.63
CA PHE A 38 -40.05 7.07 13.99
C PHE A 38 -38.67 6.62 14.49
N GLY A 39 -38.24 5.43 14.06
CA GLY A 39 -36.89 4.91 14.27
C GLY A 39 -35.85 5.43 13.29
N GLU A 40 -36.14 6.48 12.52
CA GLU A 40 -35.25 7.07 11.50
C GLU A 40 -34.85 6.10 10.39
N GLY A 41 -35.59 5.05 10.22
CA GLY A 41 -35.39 3.99 9.22
C GLY A 41 -36.38 4.02 8.07
N GLY A 42 -36.64 2.87 7.51
CA GLY A 42 -37.60 2.64 6.44
C GLY A 42 -38.63 1.60 6.82
N TRP A 43 -39.74 1.62 6.10
CA TRP A 43 -40.73 0.55 6.08
C TRP A 43 -40.83 -0.02 4.67
N TYR A 44 -40.79 -1.31 4.57
CA TYR A 44 -40.88 -2.03 3.32
C TYR A 44 -42.05 -2.98 3.37
N SER A 45 -42.86 -3.01 2.30
CA SER A 45 -43.95 -3.98 2.14
C SER A 45 -43.55 -5.02 1.11
N GLY A 46 -43.77 -6.28 1.40
CA GLY A 46 -43.52 -7.37 0.46
C GLY A 46 -44.69 -8.32 0.38
N ASN A 47 -45.03 -8.75 -0.83
CA ASN A 47 -46.05 -9.76 -1.08
C ASN A 47 -45.46 -11.14 -1.35
N ASN A 48 -44.15 -11.21 -1.51
CA ASN A 48 -43.40 -12.44 -1.80
C ASN A 48 -41.99 -12.39 -1.20
N SER A 49 -41.28 -13.52 -1.23
CA SER A 49 -39.95 -13.63 -0.70
C SER A 49 -38.93 -12.73 -1.37
N GLN A 50 -39.10 -12.44 -2.66
CA GLN A 50 -38.20 -11.56 -3.39
C GLN A 50 -38.33 -10.10 -2.94
N ASP A 51 -39.53 -9.65 -2.60
CA ASP A 51 -39.73 -8.30 -2.05
C ASP A 51 -39.03 -8.13 -0.71
N VAL A 52 -39.03 -9.17 0.12
CA VAL A 52 -38.24 -9.17 1.38
C VAL A 52 -36.75 -9.08 1.11
N VAL A 53 -36.23 -9.86 0.16
CA VAL A 53 -34.81 -9.78 -0.24
C VAL A 53 -34.47 -8.41 -0.78
N ASN A 54 -35.31 -7.84 -1.65
CA ASN A 54 -35.10 -6.51 -2.21
C ASN A 54 -35.11 -5.45 -1.10
N SER A 55 -36.05 -5.53 -0.15
CA SER A 55 -36.13 -4.56 0.94
C SER A 55 -34.92 -4.61 1.87
N VAL A 56 -34.39 -5.80 2.13
CA VAL A 56 -33.15 -5.97 2.89
C VAL A 56 -31.95 -5.39 2.11
N ASN A 57 -31.87 -5.65 0.82
CA ASN A 57 -30.80 -5.08 -0.02
C ASN A 57 -30.91 -3.55 -0.11
N ASP A 58 -32.11 -3.00 -0.28
CA ASP A 58 -32.33 -1.54 -0.30
C ASP A 58 -31.97 -0.91 1.05
N PHE A 59 -32.30 -1.59 2.16
CA PHE A 59 -31.89 -1.15 3.48
C PHE A 59 -30.35 -1.17 3.63
N ILE A 60 -29.71 -2.27 3.26
CA ILE A 60 -28.24 -2.39 3.30
C ILE A 60 -27.61 -1.31 2.40
N ASN A 61 -28.13 -1.10 1.20
CA ASN A 61 -27.63 -0.07 0.28
C ASN A 61 -27.86 1.35 0.83
N SER A 62 -28.95 1.58 1.56
CA SER A 62 -29.21 2.87 2.21
C SER A 62 -28.28 3.14 3.40
N LEU A 63 -27.73 2.08 3.99
CA LEU A 63 -26.71 2.14 5.06
C LEU A 63 -25.30 2.31 4.50
N SER A 64 -25.11 2.32 3.18
CA SER A 64 -23.80 2.57 2.56
C SER A 64 -23.34 4.00 2.81
N THR A 65 -23.07 4.30 4.06
CA THR A 65 -22.24 5.41 4.45
C THR A 65 -20.83 5.11 3.95
N THR A 66 -20.21 6.08 3.31
CA THR A 66 -18.76 5.99 3.01
C THR A 66 -18.06 5.63 4.29
N ILE A 67 -17.53 4.40 4.37
CA ILE A 67 -16.81 3.97 5.56
C ILE A 67 -15.52 4.79 5.58
N PRO A 68 -15.24 5.55 6.65
CA PRO A 68 -13.98 6.29 6.77
C PRO A 68 -12.80 5.34 6.63
N SER A 69 -11.65 5.86 6.23
CA SER A 69 -10.42 5.06 6.22
C SER A 69 -10.15 4.51 7.61
N VAL A 70 -9.70 3.27 7.63
CA VAL A 70 -9.32 2.58 8.85
C VAL A 70 -7.80 2.44 8.88
N THR A 71 -7.23 2.54 10.07
CA THR A 71 -5.81 2.33 10.27
C THR A 71 -5.54 0.89 10.67
N THR A 72 -4.46 0.32 10.17
CA THR A 72 -4.01 -1.02 10.56
C THR A 72 -3.07 -0.94 11.74
N GLY A 73 -3.64 -0.88 12.94
CA GLY A 73 -2.85 -0.86 14.17
C GLY A 73 -2.17 0.48 14.47
N SER A 74 -1.03 0.43 15.15
CA SER A 74 -0.27 1.61 15.56
C SER A 74 0.65 2.10 14.43
N PRO A 75 0.95 3.40 14.36
CA PRO A 75 1.95 3.93 13.44
C PRO A 75 3.32 3.35 13.75
N THR A 76 4.11 3.14 12.72
CA THR A 76 5.48 2.68 12.86
C THR A 76 6.43 3.86 13.01
N ILE A 77 7.09 3.95 14.16
CA ILE A 77 8.16 4.92 14.43
C ILE A 77 9.48 4.16 14.36
N PRO A 78 10.30 4.36 13.32
CA PRO A 78 11.51 3.60 13.14
C PRO A 78 12.62 4.10 14.07
N LYS A 79 13.54 3.19 14.41
CA LYS A 79 14.85 3.58 14.96
C LYS A 79 15.65 4.29 13.88
N ASP A 80 16.44 5.28 14.29
CA ASP A 80 17.40 5.90 13.38
C ASP A 80 18.49 4.90 12.99
N ALA A 81 18.68 4.70 11.68
CA ALA A 81 19.63 3.70 11.20
C ALA A 81 21.11 4.14 11.38
N LEU A 82 21.39 5.45 11.43
CA LEU A 82 22.73 5.99 11.65
C LEU A 82 23.04 6.17 13.14
N ASN A 83 22.00 6.35 13.97
CA ASN A 83 22.11 6.46 15.42
C ASN A 83 21.05 5.58 16.11
N PRO A 84 21.27 4.26 16.24
CA PRO A 84 20.27 3.33 16.78
C PRO A 84 19.87 3.57 18.25
N ALA A 85 20.49 4.52 18.94
CA ALA A 85 20.13 4.90 20.28
C ALA A 85 18.88 5.78 20.37
N ILE A 86 18.44 6.34 19.22
CA ILE A 86 17.27 7.22 19.15
C ILE A 86 16.21 6.68 18.20
N LEU A 87 14.97 7.08 18.41
CA LEU A 87 13.89 6.94 17.44
C LEU A 87 13.89 8.17 16.52
N GLN A 88 13.37 8.01 15.33
CA GLN A 88 13.05 9.14 14.48
C GLN A 88 11.77 9.83 14.98
N ASP A 89 11.61 11.11 14.62
CA ASP A 89 10.39 11.85 14.89
C ASP A 89 9.30 11.60 13.84
N ASP A 90 9.62 10.84 12.80
CA ASP A 90 8.68 10.46 11.74
C ASP A 90 7.91 9.19 12.11
N ALA A 91 6.60 9.22 11.87
CA ALA A 91 5.71 8.08 11.97
C ALA A 91 5.13 7.70 10.61
N TYR A 92 5.22 6.44 10.26
CA TYR A 92 4.61 5.90 9.05
C TYR A 92 3.32 5.19 9.42
N TYR A 93 2.20 5.70 8.91
CA TYR A 93 0.87 5.25 9.30
C TYR A 93 0.16 4.59 8.13
N GLN A 94 -0.10 3.29 8.30
CA GLN A 94 -0.83 2.51 7.32
C GLN A 94 -2.32 2.86 7.40
N GLN A 95 -2.90 3.14 6.25
CA GLN A 95 -4.33 3.38 6.13
C GLN A 95 -4.89 2.53 4.98
N PHE A 96 -6.10 2.08 5.10
CA PHE A 96 -6.80 1.39 4.03
C PHE A 96 -8.27 1.82 3.96
N GLN A 97 -8.85 1.66 2.79
CA GLN A 97 -10.24 1.93 2.54
C GLN A 97 -11.02 0.61 2.55
N PRO A 98 -11.79 0.32 3.61
CA PRO A 98 -12.65 -0.85 3.61
C PRO A 98 -13.73 -0.72 2.55
N THR A 99 -14.00 -1.79 1.83
CA THR A 99 -15.13 -1.91 0.92
C THR A 99 -16.01 -3.06 1.42
N PRO A 100 -17.20 -2.77 1.93
CA PRO A 100 -18.09 -3.79 2.52
C PRO A 100 -18.77 -4.67 1.47
N ASP A 101 -18.63 -4.35 0.20
CA ASP A 101 -19.20 -5.15 -0.88
C ASP A 101 -18.55 -6.53 -0.93
N LYS A 102 -19.36 -7.58 -1.05
CA LYS A 102 -18.90 -8.98 -1.12
C LYS A 102 -18.09 -9.31 -2.37
N SER A 103 -18.15 -8.47 -3.40
CA SER A 103 -17.34 -8.60 -4.62
C SER A 103 -15.89 -8.16 -4.44
N TYR A 104 -15.56 -7.41 -3.38
CA TYR A 104 -14.22 -6.90 -3.12
C TYR A 104 -13.47 -7.77 -2.14
N GLN A 105 -12.32 -8.28 -2.56
CA GLN A 105 -11.43 -9.10 -1.73
C GLN A 105 -10.06 -8.47 -1.55
N LEU A 106 -9.80 -7.38 -2.22
CA LEU A 106 -8.62 -6.56 -2.09
C LEU A 106 -9.04 -5.15 -1.68
N TRP A 107 -8.63 -4.73 -0.49
CA TRP A 107 -8.82 -3.34 -0.08
C TRP A 107 -7.67 -2.48 -0.59
N THR A 108 -8.02 -1.31 -1.09
CA THR A 108 -7.02 -0.30 -1.45
C THR A 108 -6.43 0.32 -0.19
N GLY A 109 -5.14 0.63 -0.24
CA GLY A 109 -4.45 1.18 0.91
C GLY A 109 -3.43 2.24 0.55
N ASN A 110 -2.86 2.83 1.58
CA ASN A 110 -1.88 3.89 1.49
C ASN A 110 -0.92 3.83 2.68
N LEU A 111 0.25 4.40 2.51
CA LEU A 111 1.18 4.69 3.58
C LEU A 111 1.36 6.20 3.66
N LYS A 112 1.13 6.78 4.83
CA LYS A 112 1.25 8.22 5.07
C LYS A 112 2.33 8.50 6.10
N LYS A 113 2.97 9.67 5.99
CA LYS A 113 4.02 10.14 6.90
C LYS A 113 3.53 11.30 7.75
N TYR A 114 3.73 11.19 9.05
CA TYR A 114 3.40 12.22 10.04
C TYR A 114 4.58 12.48 10.96
N LEU A 115 4.55 13.61 11.68
CA LEU A 115 5.51 13.92 12.71
C LEU A 115 4.97 13.49 14.08
N VAL A 116 5.82 12.86 14.87
CA VAL A 116 5.54 12.54 16.27
C VAL A 116 6.06 13.67 17.14
N THR A 117 5.17 14.30 17.89
CA THR A 117 5.57 15.34 18.84
C THR A 117 5.81 14.77 20.23
N THR A 118 6.44 15.57 21.11
CA THR A 118 6.53 15.26 22.54
C THR A 118 5.13 14.98 23.10
N GLY A 119 4.94 13.83 23.71
CA GLY A 119 3.64 13.35 24.18
C GLY A 119 2.94 12.37 23.22
N GLY A 120 3.57 12.02 22.10
CA GLY A 120 3.08 10.96 21.20
C GLY A 120 1.94 11.39 20.25
N ILE A 121 1.69 12.70 20.13
CA ILE A 121 0.66 13.21 19.22
C ILE A 121 1.22 13.23 17.80
N LEU A 122 0.48 12.60 16.88
CA LEU A 122 0.77 12.67 15.44
C LEU A 122 0.26 13.98 14.85
N LYS A 123 1.13 14.69 14.18
CA LYS A 123 0.82 15.95 13.51
C LYS A 123 1.08 15.85 12.00
N ASP A 124 0.23 16.51 11.25
CA ASP A 124 0.42 16.73 9.83
C ASP A 124 1.47 17.83 9.56
N LYS A 125 1.81 18.07 8.28
CA LYS A 125 2.81 19.08 7.91
C LYS A 125 2.41 20.52 8.22
N LYS A 126 1.14 20.77 8.55
CA LYS A 126 0.63 22.07 8.99
C LYS A 126 0.63 22.23 10.52
N GLY A 127 1.07 21.19 11.23
CA GLY A 127 1.11 21.17 12.70
C GLY A 127 -0.22 20.82 13.36
N THR A 128 -1.21 20.38 12.58
CA THR A 128 -2.53 19.96 13.06
C THR A 128 -2.49 18.52 13.53
N ALA A 129 -3.11 18.20 14.67
CA ALA A 129 -3.29 16.83 15.10
C ALA A 129 -4.17 16.06 14.09
N ILE A 130 -3.79 14.83 13.77
CA ILE A 130 -4.50 14.02 12.76
C ILE A 130 -5.74 13.32 13.30
N VAL A 131 -5.92 13.31 14.60
CA VAL A 131 -7.11 12.77 15.28
C VAL A 131 -7.73 13.85 16.19
N ASP A 132 -9.05 13.84 16.27
CA ASP A 132 -9.81 14.69 17.20
C ASP A 132 -9.85 14.10 18.61
N ALA A 133 -10.61 14.75 19.52
CA ALA A 133 -10.77 14.33 20.89
C ALA A 133 -11.46 12.96 21.05
N ASP A 134 -12.24 12.55 20.05
CA ASP A 134 -12.93 11.26 20.00
C ASP A 134 -12.09 10.15 19.37
N GLY A 135 -10.85 10.45 18.97
CA GLY A 135 -9.95 9.51 18.32
C GLY A 135 -10.24 9.28 16.82
N LYS A 136 -11.09 10.11 16.21
CA LYS A 136 -11.43 10.02 14.80
C LYS A 136 -10.41 10.78 13.96
N ILE A 137 -10.02 10.17 12.83
CA ILE A 137 -9.12 10.82 11.86
C ILE A 137 -9.88 12.00 11.22
N VAL A 138 -9.25 13.16 11.26
CA VAL A 138 -9.74 14.39 10.62
C VAL A 138 -9.01 14.63 9.30
N ALA A 139 -9.55 15.51 8.46
CA ALA A 139 -8.88 15.94 7.22
C ALA A 139 -7.50 16.53 7.56
N ASN A 140 -6.46 16.05 6.88
CA ASN A 140 -5.09 16.40 7.16
C ASN A 140 -4.21 16.36 5.91
N TYR A 141 -3.05 17.02 6.00
CA TYR A 141 -2.01 16.98 4.99
C TYR A 141 -0.81 16.20 5.54
N ASP A 142 -0.72 14.91 5.27
CA ASP A 142 0.50 14.18 5.61
C ASP A 142 1.73 14.81 4.92
N TYR A 143 2.95 14.48 5.38
CA TYR A 143 4.18 15.11 4.90
C TYR A 143 4.46 14.85 3.40
N TRP A 144 3.84 13.85 2.82
CA TRP A 144 3.96 13.52 1.39
C TRP A 144 2.82 14.11 0.54
N ALA A 145 1.72 14.54 1.16
CA ALA A 145 0.58 15.11 0.44
C ALA A 145 0.93 16.46 -0.21
N GLU A 146 0.39 16.73 -1.38
CA GLU A 146 0.44 18.04 -2.02
C GLU A 146 -0.72 18.91 -1.56
N GLU A 147 -0.45 20.20 -1.37
CA GLU A 147 -1.49 21.16 -1.04
C GLU A 147 -2.19 21.63 -2.32
N THR A 148 -3.48 21.92 -2.20
CA THR A 148 -4.21 22.55 -3.29
C THR A 148 -3.71 23.99 -3.48
N THR A 149 -3.29 24.31 -4.68
CA THR A 149 -2.82 25.62 -5.11
C THR A 149 -3.57 26.06 -6.36
N SER A 150 -3.43 27.33 -6.77
CA SER A 150 -4.01 27.82 -8.03
C SER A 150 -3.51 27.07 -9.27
N SER A 151 -2.30 26.51 -9.19
CA SER A 151 -1.70 25.76 -10.31
C SER A 151 -2.15 24.31 -10.40
N ASN A 152 -2.64 23.72 -9.32
CA ASN A 152 -3.05 22.30 -9.26
C ASN A 152 -4.50 22.07 -8.82
N GLN A 153 -5.30 23.13 -8.70
CA GLN A 153 -6.71 23.03 -8.25
C GLN A 153 -7.60 22.15 -9.13
N ASN A 154 -7.19 21.92 -10.38
CA ASN A 154 -7.88 21.04 -11.31
C ASN A 154 -7.20 19.65 -11.43
N ALA A 155 -6.17 19.38 -10.61
CA ALA A 155 -5.56 18.06 -10.57
C ALA A 155 -6.53 17.04 -9.94
N ASP A 156 -6.27 15.78 -10.21
CA ASP A 156 -7.05 14.69 -9.62
C ASP A 156 -7.10 14.85 -8.08
N GLU A 157 -8.31 14.99 -7.54
CA GLU A 157 -8.55 15.16 -6.11
C GLU A 157 -7.99 14.02 -5.26
N ASN A 158 -7.67 12.86 -5.85
CA ASN A 158 -6.99 11.76 -5.18
C ASN A 158 -5.50 12.03 -4.96
N THR A 159 -4.91 13.07 -5.55
CA THR A 159 -3.49 13.39 -5.45
C THR A 159 -3.20 14.64 -4.66
N VAL A 160 -4.09 15.62 -4.66
CA VAL A 160 -3.92 16.91 -3.97
C VAL A 160 -5.02 17.18 -2.97
N GLY A 161 -4.76 18.08 -2.03
CA GLY A 161 -5.71 18.47 -1.01
C GLY A 161 -5.63 17.63 0.27
N SER A 162 -6.52 17.95 1.21
CA SER A 162 -6.62 17.27 2.51
C SER A 162 -7.83 16.36 2.57
N ASP A 163 -7.70 15.24 3.23
CA ASP A 163 -8.77 14.27 3.45
C ASP A 163 -8.54 13.42 4.69
N ALA A 164 -9.62 12.92 5.28
CA ALA A 164 -9.60 11.85 6.28
C ALA A 164 -9.51 10.45 5.64
N PHE A 165 -9.65 10.34 4.31
CA PHE A 165 -9.65 9.05 3.60
C PHE A 165 -8.24 8.56 3.26
N ALA A 166 -8.12 7.22 3.13
CA ALA A 166 -6.85 6.58 2.82
C ALA A 166 -6.28 7.01 1.46
N LEU A 167 -7.13 7.21 0.46
CA LEU A 167 -6.73 7.36 -0.94
C LEU A 167 -6.45 8.81 -1.35
N ARG A 168 -5.94 9.62 -0.42
CA ARG A 168 -5.45 10.96 -0.71
C ARG A 168 -4.14 11.21 0.01
N GLY A 169 -3.21 11.90 -0.64
CA GLY A 169 -1.86 12.08 -0.11
C GLY A 169 -1.06 10.77 -0.03
N GLY A 170 -0.07 10.72 0.87
CA GLY A 170 0.77 9.56 1.10
C GLY A 170 1.52 9.07 -0.13
N ALA A 171 2.06 7.85 -0.03
CA ALA A 171 2.72 7.17 -1.15
C ALA A 171 1.77 6.94 -2.35
N TRP A 172 0.46 6.79 -2.10
CA TRP A 172 -0.56 6.68 -3.13
C TRP A 172 -0.50 7.85 -4.13
N SER A 173 -0.46 9.08 -3.64
CA SER A 173 -0.43 10.28 -4.48
C SER A 173 0.87 10.44 -5.27
N LYS A 174 1.96 9.79 -4.83
CA LYS A 174 3.30 9.93 -5.38
C LYS A 174 3.70 8.81 -6.35
N LEU A 175 2.78 7.92 -6.71
CA LEU A 175 3.04 6.94 -7.78
C LEU A 175 3.39 7.66 -9.07
N LEU A 176 4.49 7.28 -9.72
CA LEU A 176 5.02 7.90 -10.94
C LEU A 176 4.23 7.46 -12.17
N LEU A 177 2.96 7.77 -12.19
CA LEU A 177 2.04 7.47 -13.28
C LEU A 177 2.10 8.53 -14.37
N ARG A 178 1.47 8.25 -15.51
CA ARG A 178 1.55 9.10 -16.71
C ARG A 178 1.10 10.54 -16.50
N THR A 179 0.07 10.76 -15.68
CA THR A 179 -0.48 12.09 -15.40
C THR A 179 0.27 12.83 -14.29
N ASN A 180 1.20 12.17 -13.60
CA ASN A 180 2.03 12.84 -12.60
C ASN A 180 2.94 13.87 -13.30
N PRO A 181 3.01 15.14 -12.81
CA PRO A 181 3.87 16.17 -13.40
C PRO A 181 5.36 15.80 -13.46
N LEU A 182 5.81 14.88 -12.59
CA LEU A 182 7.18 14.34 -12.62
C LEU A 182 7.40 13.35 -13.77
N ASN A 183 6.34 12.84 -14.36
CA ASN A 183 6.39 12.05 -15.59
C ASN A 183 6.34 13.03 -16.78
N ASN A 184 7.15 12.81 -17.78
CA ASN A 184 7.06 13.61 -19.00
C ASN A 184 5.74 13.24 -19.74
N PRO A 185 4.68 14.07 -19.68
CA PRO A 185 3.37 13.72 -20.23
C PRO A 185 3.37 13.63 -21.75
N SER A 186 4.35 14.24 -22.43
CA SER A 186 4.40 14.29 -23.89
C SER A 186 4.59 12.92 -24.54
N ASN A 187 5.12 11.93 -23.81
CA ASN A 187 5.42 10.61 -24.37
C ASN A 187 4.45 9.51 -23.93
N GLY A 188 3.52 9.79 -23.04
CA GLY A 188 2.59 8.78 -22.52
C GLY A 188 3.27 7.60 -21.81
N VAL A 189 4.54 7.74 -21.42
CA VAL A 189 5.34 6.70 -20.79
C VAL A 189 5.30 6.88 -19.28
N VAL A 190 4.95 5.80 -18.58
CA VAL A 190 5.01 5.71 -17.12
C VAL A 190 6.48 5.59 -16.69
N GLN A 191 6.89 6.34 -15.67
CA GLN A 191 8.24 6.28 -15.10
C GLN A 191 8.35 5.31 -13.91
N ARG A 192 7.27 4.65 -13.56
CA ARG A 192 7.25 3.66 -12.47
C ARG A 192 8.17 2.50 -12.81
N LYS A 193 9.00 2.10 -11.84
CA LYS A 193 9.89 0.95 -11.94
C LYS A 193 9.26 -0.24 -11.24
N VAL A 194 8.84 -1.23 -11.99
CA VAL A 194 8.35 -2.51 -11.45
C VAL A 194 9.38 -3.59 -11.79
N PHE A 195 9.79 -4.34 -10.79
CA PHE A 195 10.69 -5.49 -10.92
C PHE A 195 9.95 -6.78 -10.62
N THR A 196 10.38 -7.86 -11.27
CA THR A 196 9.87 -9.21 -11.03
C THR A 196 10.98 -10.23 -11.20
N ASN A 197 10.86 -11.36 -10.51
CA ASN A 197 11.73 -12.51 -10.73
C ASN A 197 11.16 -13.51 -11.74
N ARG A 198 10.14 -13.10 -12.52
CA ARG A 198 9.63 -13.85 -13.65
C ARG A 198 10.46 -13.57 -14.88
N ILE A 199 11.27 -14.55 -15.27
CA ILE A 199 12.29 -14.44 -16.33
C ILE A 199 12.01 -15.45 -17.44
N TYR A 200 12.16 -15.02 -18.70
CA TYR A 200 12.16 -15.91 -19.85
C TYR A 200 13.54 -16.54 -20.01
N THR A 201 13.61 -17.86 -19.98
CA THR A 201 14.86 -18.61 -20.10
C THR A 201 14.58 -19.94 -20.80
N ASN A 202 15.38 -20.27 -21.83
CA ASN A 202 15.31 -21.55 -22.53
C ASN A 202 13.90 -21.91 -23.04
N GLY A 203 13.18 -20.93 -23.60
CA GLY A 203 11.85 -21.14 -24.17
C GLY A 203 10.69 -21.15 -23.18
N SER A 204 10.92 -20.89 -21.91
CA SER A 204 9.89 -20.89 -20.88
C SER A 204 10.03 -19.74 -19.87
N PHE A 205 8.94 -19.42 -19.19
CA PHE A 205 8.94 -18.46 -18.07
C PHE A 205 9.15 -19.19 -16.76
N VAL A 206 10.10 -18.73 -15.99
CA VAL A 206 10.48 -19.34 -14.71
C VAL A 206 10.53 -18.30 -13.59
N SER A 207 10.35 -18.76 -12.35
CA SER A 207 10.62 -17.99 -11.14
C SER A 207 12.10 -18.14 -10.80
N LYS A 208 12.90 -17.09 -11.01
CA LYS A 208 14.32 -17.11 -10.64
C LYS A 208 14.49 -16.90 -9.15
N SER A 209 15.52 -17.52 -8.58
CA SER A 209 15.87 -17.40 -7.17
C SER A 209 16.91 -16.31 -6.87
N ASP A 210 17.55 -15.76 -7.89
CA ASP A 210 18.73 -14.88 -7.78
C ASP A 210 18.76 -13.76 -8.84
N GLU A 211 17.66 -13.58 -9.60
CA GLU A 211 17.60 -12.61 -10.68
C GLU A 211 16.30 -11.82 -10.65
N LEU A 212 16.38 -10.51 -10.93
CA LEU A 212 15.26 -9.63 -11.21
C LEU A 212 15.37 -9.04 -12.60
N ARG A 213 14.23 -8.80 -13.22
CA ARG A 213 14.13 -7.95 -14.40
C ARG A 213 13.20 -6.77 -14.15
N GLN A 214 13.44 -5.68 -14.81
CA GLN A 214 12.50 -4.56 -14.84
C GLN A 214 11.43 -4.85 -15.91
N VAL A 215 10.18 -4.69 -15.52
CA VAL A 215 9.01 -4.73 -16.42
C VAL A 215 9.02 -3.47 -17.30
N LYS A 216 8.74 -3.63 -18.57
CA LYS A 216 8.70 -2.53 -19.54
C LYS A 216 7.39 -2.55 -20.31
N PRO A 217 6.86 -1.40 -20.77
CA PRO A 217 5.71 -1.37 -21.68
C PRO A 217 5.95 -2.22 -22.92
N THR A 218 7.21 -2.28 -23.41
CA THR A 218 7.63 -3.08 -24.56
C THR A 218 7.48 -4.59 -24.37
N ASP A 219 7.26 -5.08 -23.15
CA ASP A 219 6.99 -6.51 -22.90
C ASP A 219 5.74 -7.00 -23.67
N LEU A 220 4.82 -6.10 -24.02
CA LEU A 220 3.66 -6.44 -24.84
C LEU A 220 4.02 -6.88 -26.25
N THR A 221 5.14 -6.40 -26.79
CA THR A 221 5.56 -6.64 -28.19
C THR A 221 6.91 -7.35 -28.31
N ASP A 222 7.66 -7.45 -27.21
CA ASP A 222 8.97 -8.09 -27.16
C ASP A 222 8.90 -9.57 -27.57
N THR A 223 9.86 -10.04 -28.34
CA THR A 223 9.87 -11.40 -28.90
C THR A 223 9.76 -12.48 -27.83
N ASN A 224 10.39 -12.29 -26.68
CA ASN A 224 10.40 -13.25 -25.59
C ASN A 224 9.17 -13.10 -24.66
N TYR A 225 8.72 -11.85 -24.42
CA TYR A 225 7.71 -11.56 -23.40
C TYR A 225 6.28 -11.42 -23.94
N LYS A 226 6.07 -11.17 -25.23
CA LYS A 226 4.74 -10.99 -25.85
C LYS A 226 3.79 -12.18 -25.70
N ASN A 227 4.31 -13.37 -25.44
CA ASN A 227 3.53 -14.58 -25.21
C ASN A 227 3.40 -14.96 -23.73
N ASP A 228 3.93 -14.14 -22.82
CA ASP A 228 3.75 -14.36 -21.39
C ASP A 228 2.27 -14.13 -21.01
N GLU A 229 1.65 -15.11 -20.39
CA GLU A 229 0.27 -15.01 -19.90
C GLU A 229 0.08 -13.91 -18.83
N TYR A 230 1.15 -13.52 -18.14
CA TYR A 230 1.12 -12.47 -17.09
C TYR A 230 1.60 -11.10 -17.60
N ARG A 231 1.96 -10.94 -18.86
CA ARG A 231 2.48 -9.65 -19.37
C ARG A 231 1.52 -8.50 -19.17
N GLY A 232 0.21 -8.75 -19.39
CA GLY A 232 -0.81 -7.72 -19.22
C GLY A 232 -0.96 -7.26 -17.77
N TYR A 233 -0.90 -8.18 -16.81
CA TYR A 233 -0.93 -7.87 -15.38
C TYR A 233 0.28 -7.04 -14.94
N LEU A 234 1.46 -7.39 -15.44
CA LEU A 234 2.70 -6.67 -15.15
C LEU A 234 2.72 -5.27 -15.78
N VAL A 235 2.28 -5.14 -17.05
CA VAL A 235 2.20 -3.83 -17.71
C VAL A 235 1.10 -2.96 -17.07
N ARG A 236 -0.03 -3.57 -16.67
CA ARG A 236 -1.04 -2.85 -15.90
C ARG A 236 -0.48 -2.33 -14.57
N ALA A 237 0.34 -3.12 -13.87
CA ALA A 237 1.00 -2.71 -12.63
C ALA A 237 1.94 -1.51 -12.81
N LEU A 238 2.41 -1.21 -14.03
CA LEU A 238 3.11 0.04 -14.32
C LEU A 238 2.20 1.27 -14.24
N GLY A 239 0.88 1.10 -14.27
CA GLY A 239 -0.08 2.21 -14.15
C GLY A 239 -0.90 2.47 -15.41
N TYR A 240 -1.02 1.52 -16.32
CA TYR A 240 -1.89 1.60 -17.49
C TYR A 240 -3.23 0.90 -17.24
N ASN A 241 -4.34 1.58 -17.46
CA ASN A 241 -5.67 0.97 -17.37
C ASN A 241 -5.99 0.18 -18.65
N ILE A 242 -5.39 -0.98 -18.74
CA ILE A 242 -5.60 -1.95 -19.84
C ILE A 242 -6.30 -3.20 -19.31
N ASP A 243 -6.88 -3.99 -20.19
CA ASP A 243 -7.31 -5.34 -19.83
C ASP A 243 -6.05 -6.21 -19.59
N ALA A 244 -5.91 -6.73 -18.39
CA ALA A 244 -4.74 -7.51 -18.00
C ALA A 244 -4.75 -8.93 -18.60
N ALA A 245 -5.93 -9.52 -18.79
CA ALA A 245 -6.09 -10.86 -19.35
C ALA A 245 -5.95 -10.86 -20.88
N THR A 246 -6.43 -9.79 -21.53
CA THR A 246 -6.36 -9.57 -22.97
C THR A 246 -5.67 -8.23 -23.29
N PRO A 247 -4.36 -8.11 -22.97
CA PRO A 247 -3.66 -6.84 -23.11
C PRO A 247 -3.51 -6.43 -24.57
N PRO A 248 -3.35 -5.11 -24.83
CA PRO A 248 -3.09 -4.62 -26.18
C PRO A 248 -1.87 -5.29 -26.83
N THR A 249 -1.89 -5.35 -28.13
CA THR A 249 -0.76 -5.86 -28.95
C THR A 249 0.07 -4.75 -29.58
N SER A 250 -0.33 -3.49 -29.39
CA SER A 250 0.37 -2.31 -29.87
C SER A 250 0.77 -1.40 -28.69
N LEU A 251 1.94 -0.81 -28.76
CA LEU A 251 2.39 0.20 -27.81
C LEU A 251 1.64 1.53 -27.98
N ASP A 252 1.05 1.78 -29.14
CA ASP A 252 0.27 2.99 -29.36
C ASP A 252 -1.00 3.03 -28.51
N ASP A 253 -1.57 1.88 -28.20
CA ASP A 253 -2.73 1.77 -27.30
C ASP A 253 -2.38 2.23 -25.87
N LEU A 254 -1.13 2.07 -25.44
CA LEU A 254 -0.68 2.55 -24.13
C LEU A 254 -0.59 4.08 -24.04
N LYS A 255 -0.36 4.77 -25.18
CA LYS A 255 -0.28 6.24 -25.20
C LYS A 255 -1.61 6.89 -24.83
N THR A 256 -2.71 6.22 -25.15
CA THR A 256 -4.07 6.71 -24.90
C THR A 256 -4.74 6.03 -23.70
N ALA A 257 -4.14 4.98 -23.15
CA ALA A 257 -4.66 4.30 -21.97
C ALA A 257 -4.82 5.27 -20.80
N VAL A 258 -5.95 5.19 -20.11
CA VAL A 258 -6.20 5.96 -18.90
C VAL A 258 -5.22 5.52 -17.82
N GLU A 259 -4.85 6.45 -16.94
CA GLU A 259 -4.02 6.14 -15.77
C GLU A 259 -4.71 5.13 -14.85
N PHE A 260 -3.94 4.19 -14.34
CA PHE A 260 -4.39 3.23 -13.34
C PHE A 260 -3.57 3.36 -12.07
N ARG A 261 -4.15 4.01 -11.07
CA ARG A 261 -3.55 4.19 -9.76
C ARG A 261 -4.05 3.10 -8.82
N GLN A 262 -3.16 2.25 -8.35
CA GLN A 262 -3.52 1.18 -7.44
C GLN A 262 -2.38 0.84 -6.48
N THR A 263 -2.71 0.71 -5.18
CA THR A 263 -1.90 0.08 -4.14
C THR A 263 -2.81 -0.73 -3.24
N GLY A 264 -2.36 -1.91 -2.83
CA GLY A 264 -3.07 -2.71 -1.84
C GLY A 264 -2.93 -2.16 -0.43
N ALA A 265 -3.74 -2.67 0.49
CA ALA A 265 -3.64 -2.32 1.90
C ALA A 265 -2.32 -2.83 2.51
N VAL A 266 -1.70 -2.01 3.36
CA VAL A 266 -0.57 -2.40 4.20
C VAL A 266 -1.14 -2.96 5.50
N MET A 267 -1.31 -4.28 5.60
CA MET A 267 -2.00 -4.90 6.74
C MET A 267 -1.02 -5.30 7.86
N HIS A 268 -0.21 -6.30 7.63
CA HIS A 268 0.71 -6.82 8.66
C HIS A 268 2.19 -6.61 8.28
N SER A 269 2.46 -6.16 7.06
CA SER A 269 3.79 -5.78 6.64
C SER A 269 4.13 -4.42 7.27
N GLN A 270 4.75 -4.45 8.43
CA GLN A 270 5.20 -3.22 9.09
C GLN A 270 6.21 -2.50 8.21
N PRO A 271 6.03 -1.19 7.96
CA PRO A 271 7.01 -0.41 7.23
C PRO A 271 8.37 -0.42 7.94
N ILE A 272 9.44 -0.59 7.19
CA ILE A 272 10.80 -0.48 7.72
C ILE A 272 11.54 0.67 7.03
N LEU A 273 12.36 1.37 7.79
CA LEU A 273 13.27 2.40 7.29
C LEU A 273 14.61 1.78 6.96
N VAL A 274 15.15 2.12 5.80
CA VAL A 274 16.52 1.83 5.39
C VAL A 274 17.20 3.14 5.00
N THR A 275 18.43 3.35 5.46
CA THR A 275 19.24 4.51 5.16
C THR A 275 20.43 4.07 4.35
N ASN A 276 20.57 4.54 3.11
CA ASN A 276 21.67 4.16 2.25
C ASN A 276 22.89 5.08 2.40
N LYS A 277 22.68 6.30 2.85
CA LYS A 277 23.75 7.29 3.04
C LYS A 277 23.36 8.32 4.09
N GLY A 278 24.37 8.90 4.76
CA GLY A 278 24.22 10.05 5.62
C GLY A 278 25.51 10.36 6.38
N LYS A 279 25.62 11.56 6.91
CA LYS A 279 26.76 12.02 7.69
C LYS A 279 26.30 12.34 9.10
N LEU A 280 26.99 11.81 10.10
CA LEU A 280 26.75 12.17 11.49
C LEU A 280 27.42 13.51 11.79
N ASP A 281 26.70 14.39 12.46
CA ASP A 281 27.16 15.69 12.91
C ASP A 281 26.89 15.83 14.40
N PHE A 282 27.98 16.08 15.17
CA PHE A 282 27.86 16.34 16.60
C PHE A 282 27.76 17.83 16.86
N ASN A 283 26.70 18.23 17.56
CA ASN A 283 26.53 19.61 17.99
C ASN A 283 27.09 19.76 19.43
N GLU A 284 28.23 20.42 19.53
CA GLU A 284 28.91 20.62 20.81
C GLU A 284 28.12 21.48 21.80
N SER A 285 27.32 22.46 21.33
CA SER A 285 26.56 23.37 22.19
C SER A 285 25.36 22.69 22.86
N THR A 286 24.71 21.77 22.15
CA THR A 286 23.55 21.03 22.64
C THR A 286 23.92 19.61 23.12
N GLN A 287 25.16 19.18 22.92
CA GLN A 287 25.62 17.80 23.20
C GLN A 287 24.75 16.73 22.52
N THR A 288 24.27 17.03 21.32
CA THR A 288 23.40 16.13 20.55
C THR A 288 24.06 15.67 19.26
N MET A 289 23.78 14.43 18.87
CA MET A 289 24.18 13.87 17.60
C MET A 289 23.06 14.07 16.58
N GLY A 290 23.32 14.82 15.54
CA GLY A 290 22.46 14.99 14.37
C GLY A 290 22.97 14.19 13.17
N SER A 291 22.31 14.36 12.04
CA SER A 291 22.77 13.80 10.76
C SER A 291 22.29 14.66 9.59
N THR A 292 23.12 14.69 8.52
CA THR A 292 22.84 15.46 7.29
C THR A 292 23.08 14.58 6.05
N GLY A 293 22.58 15.06 4.90
CA GLY A 293 22.78 14.40 3.60
C GLY A 293 22.26 12.95 3.58
N ARG A 294 21.13 12.71 4.23
CA ARG A 294 20.54 11.37 4.35
C ARG A 294 19.86 10.93 3.07
N GLU A 295 19.98 9.65 2.78
CA GLU A 295 19.23 8.94 1.77
C GLU A 295 18.40 7.86 2.46
N ASP A 296 17.18 8.25 2.87
CA ASP A 296 16.26 7.42 3.63
C ASP A 296 15.13 6.89 2.74
N TYR A 297 14.82 5.61 2.90
CA TYR A 297 13.76 4.93 2.15
C TYR A 297 12.89 4.12 3.09
N VAL A 298 11.60 4.01 2.74
CA VAL A 298 10.62 3.18 3.46
C VAL A 298 10.19 2.03 2.58
N LEU A 299 10.26 0.83 3.12
CA LEU A 299 9.89 -0.41 2.46
C LEU A 299 8.67 -1.01 3.15
N PHE A 300 7.66 -1.42 2.37
CA PHE A 300 6.43 -2.04 2.87
C PHE A 300 5.79 -2.95 1.84
N GLY A 301 5.21 -4.05 2.30
CA GLY A 301 4.43 -4.98 1.50
C GLY A 301 2.95 -4.65 1.52
N THR A 302 2.22 -5.08 0.50
CA THR A 302 0.79 -4.85 0.36
C THR A 302 0.00 -6.12 0.05
N THR A 303 -1.28 -6.11 0.35
CA THR A 303 -2.22 -7.20 0.03
C THR A 303 -2.37 -7.42 -1.47
N GLN A 304 -2.04 -6.44 -2.29
CA GLN A 304 -1.98 -6.62 -3.75
C GLN A 304 -0.90 -7.61 -4.19
N GLY A 305 0.13 -7.84 -3.38
CA GLY A 305 1.25 -8.71 -3.73
C GLY A 305 2.45 -7.96 -4.28
N ALA A 306 2.56 -6.69 -3.91
CA ALA A 306 3.67 -5.82 -4.29
C ALA A 306 4.43 -5.37 -3.03
N LEU A 307 5.76 -5.34 -3.13
CA LEU A 307 6.66 -4.72 -2.18
C LEU A 307 7.07 -3.37 -2.73
N HIS A 308 6.74 -2.31 -2.01
CA HIS A 308 7.04 -0.94 -2.41
C HIS A 308 8.24 -0.41 -1.66
N VAL A 309 9.06 0.38 -2.34
CA VAL A 309 10.13 1.20 -1.74
C VAL A 309 9.91 2.64 -2.19
N VAL A 310 9.77 3.53 -1.22
CA VAL A 310 9.53 4.96 -1.44
C VAL A 310 10.59 5.80 -0.73
N LYS A 311 10.84 7.01 -1.21
CA LYS A 311 11.69 7.98 -0.51
C LYS A 311 11.01 8.41 0.79
N ALA A 312 11.72 8.37 1.89
CA ALA A 312 11.20 8.85 3.18
C ALA A 312 11.05 10.38 3.22
N GLY A 313 11.90 11.10 2.50
CA GLY A 313 12.06 12.54 2.64
C GLY A 313 12.78 12.91 3.94
N THR A 314 13.06 14.18 4.13
CA THR A 314 13.70 14.68 5.35
C THR A 314 12.70 14.71 6.52
N SER A 315 13.15 14.37 7.72
CA SER A 315 12.30 14.39 8.91
C SER A 315 11.79 15.80 9.19
N GLY A 316 10.49 15.90 9.51
CA GLY A 316 9.82 17.16 9.80
C GLY A 316 9.73 18.15 8.64
N ILE A 317 10.15 17.77 7.42
CA ILE A 317 10.09 18.62 6.21
C ILE A 317 9.15 17.95 5.20
N ALA A 318 8.27 18.75 4.61
CA ALA A 318 7.37 18.28 3.55
C ALA A 318 8.17 17.78 2.33
N GLY A 319 7.72 16.68 1.75
CA GLY A 319 8.35 16.04 0.58
C GLY A 319 8.73 14.58 0.84
N GLY A 320 9.05 13.87 -0.20
CA GLY A 320 9.22 12.43 -0.19
C GLY A 320 7.94 11.70 -0.62
N GLY A 321 7.89 10.39 -0.39
CA GLY A 321 6.79 9.52 -0.78
C GLY A 321 6.87 9.00 -2.22
N GLU A 322 7.77 9.56 -3.05
CA GLU A 322 7.96 9.09 -4.42
C GLU A 322 8.44 7.64 -4.43
N GLU A 323 7.76 6.81 -5.21
CA GLU A 323 8.15 5.42 -5.40
C GLU A 323 9.51 5.33 -6.10
N VAL A 324 10.44 4.58 -5.51
CA VAL A 324 11.73 4.26 -6.11
C VAL A 324 11.61 3.04 -7.00
N PHE A 325 11.00 2.00 -6.47
CA PHE A 325 10.62 0.81 -7.22
C PHE A 325 9.54 0.01 -6.50
N THR A 326 8.92 -0.89 -7.24
CA THR A 326 8.02 -1.94 -6.74
C THR A 326 8.56 -3.30 -7.16
N PHE A 327 8.54 -4.28 -6.27
CA PHE A 327 8.84 -5.67 -6.59
C PHE A 327 7.56 -6.51 -6.54
N ILE A 328 7.27 -7.21 -7.64
CA ILE A 328 6.15 -8.16 -7.76
C ILE A 328 6.73 -9.55 -7.98
N PRO A 329 6.74 -10.42 -6.97
CA PRO A 329 7.17 -11.80 -7.12
C PRO A 329 6.34 -12.57 -8.14
N ASN A 330 6.97 -13.45 -8.92
CA ASN A 330 6.25 -14.36 -9.80
C ASN A 330 5.16 -15.17 -9.06
N GLU A 331 5.41 -15.52 -7.81
CA GLU A 331 4.46 -16.22 -6.96
C GLU A 331 3.13 -15.46 -6.82
N MET A 332 3.16 -14.14 -6.72
CA MET A 332 1.96 -13.31 -6.63
C MET A 332 1.16 -13.31 -7.94
N LEU A 333 1.84 -13.31 -9.08
CA LEU A 333 1.19 -13.43 -10.38
C LEU A 333 0.49 -14.79 -10.53
N VAL A 334 1.15 -15.86 -10.09
CA VAL A 334 0.58 -17.21 -10.19
C VAL A 334 -0.58 -17.42 -9.22
N LYS A 335 -0.47 -16.96 -7.96
CA LYS A 335 -1.44 -17.22 -6.91
C LYS A 335 -2.61 -16.24 -6.87
N GLN A 336 -2.39 -14.97 -7.22
CA GLN A 336 -3.38 -13.92 -7.05
C GLN A 336 -3.35 -12.85 -8.16
N LYS A 337 -3.20 -13.27 -9.42
CA LYS A 337 -3.14 -12.32 -10.57
C LYS A 337 -4.32 -11.34 -10.60
N GLN A 338 -5.50 -11.77 -10.14
CA GLN A 338 -6.69 -10.93 -10.07
C GLN A 338 -6.51 -9.68 -9.19
N ALA A 339 -5.59 -9.72 -8.21
CA ALA A 339 -5.26 -8.56 -7.40
C ALA A 339 -4.62 -7.41 -8.21
N PHE A 340 -4.12 -7.70 -9.41
CA PHE A 340 -3.57 -6.71 -10.35
C PHE A 340 -4.57 -6.28 -11.43
N GLU A 341 -5.79 -6.83 -11.40
CA GLU A 341 -6.95 -6.36 -12.16
C GLU A 341 -7.67 -5.25 -11.40
N LYS A 342 -8.90 -4.93 -11.81
CA LYS A 342 -9.73 -3.97 -11.05
C LYS A 342 -10.04 -4.52 -9.67
N PRO A 343 -9.74 -3.78 -8.59
CA PRO A 343 -10.08 -4.21 -7.23
C PRO A 343 -11.58 -4.44 -7.06
N GLU A 344 -12.37 -3.69 -7.80
CA GLU A 344 -13.84 -3.71 -7.74
C GLU A 344 -14.48 -4.99 -8.30
N VAL A 345 -13.71 -5.88 -8.94
CA VAL A 345 -14.24 -7.06 -9.66
C VAL A 345 -13.57 -8.36 -9.22
N THR A 346 -12.79 -8.35 -8.15
CA THR A 346 -12.15 -9.57 -7.66
C THR A 346 -13.19 -10.46 -6.97
N SER A 347 -13.77 -11.39 -7.73
CA SER A 347 -14.66 -12.41 -7.19
C SER A 347 -13.86 -13.64 -6.78
N GLY A 348 -13.30 -13.65 -5.58
CA GLY A 348 -12.56 -14.81 -5.09
C GLY A 348 -13.37 -15.74 -4.20
N GLY A 349 -14.61 -15.38 -3.85
CA GLY A 349 -15.40 -16.13 -2.87
C GLY A 349 -14.82 -16.06 -1.46
N THR A 350 -15.47 -16.66 -0.48
CA THR A 350 -15.10 -16.60 0.94
C THR A 350 -13.74 -17.24 1.26
N ASN A 351 -13.17 -18.02 0.35
CA ASN A 351 -11.92 -18.77 0.55
C ASN A 351 -10.73 -18.20 -0.25
N GLN A 352 -10.89 -17.08 -0.92
CA GLN A 352 -9.84 -16.50 -1.79
C GLN A 352 -9.56 -15.03 -1.43
N LEU A 353 -9.24 -14.79 -0.18
CA LEU A 353 -8.75 -13.50 0.27
C LEU A 353 -7.29 -13.33 -0.23
N PHE A 354 -6.99 -12.16 -0.80
CA PHE A 354 -5.64 -11.84 -1.20
C PHE A 354 -4.88 -11.23 -0.05
N TYR A 355 -3.82 -11.88 0.36
CA TYR A 355 -2.96 -11.38 1.43
C TYR A 355 -1.65 -10.79 0.90
N GLY A 356 -1.21 -11.19 -0.28
CA GLY A 356 -0.05 -10.62 -0.96
C GLY A 356 1.25 -10.76 -0.18
N ILE A 357 1.99 -9.66 -0.05
CA ILE A 357 3.22 -9.57 0.74
C ILE A 357 2.85 -9.03 2.12
N ASP A 358 2.33 -9.94 2.96
CA ASP A 358 1.76 -9.62 4.28
C ASP A 358 2.77 -9.75 5.42
N GLY A 359 3.93 -10.35 5.16
CA GLY A 359 4.95 -10.62 6.18
C GLY A 359 5.77 -9.39 6.55
N PRO A 360 6.32 -9.36 7.78
CA PRO A 360 7.25 -8.33 8.21
C PRO A 360 8.61 -8.53 7.57
N TRP A 361 9.28 -7.41 7.25
CA TRP A 361 10.62 -7.38 6.69
C TRP A 361 11.66 -6.97 7.73
N THR A 362 12.90 -7.36 7.50
CA THR A 362 14.06 -7.00 8.32
C THR A 362 15.17 -6.50 7.41
N ALA A 363 15.82 -5.41 7.81
CA ALA A 363 17.02 -4.91 7.13
C ALA A 363 18.29 -5.37 7.86
N TYR A 364 19.33 -5.63 7.08
CA TYR A 364 20.70 -5.78 7.56
C TYR A 364 21.58 -4.79 6.81
N THR A 365 22.25 -3.93 7.58
CA THR A 365 23.03 -2.82 7.05
C THR A 365 24.46 -2.87 7.60
N GLU A 366 25.45 -2.69 6.72
CA GLU A 366 26.83 -2.41 7.08
C GLU A 366 27.25 -1.13 6.39
N TYR A 367 27.63 -0.13 7.18
CA TYR A 367 28.15 1.12 6.66
C TYR A 367 29.65 1.11 6.53
N VAL A 368 30.13 1.79 5.51
CA VAL A 368 31.52 2.20 5.31
C VAL A 368 31.59 3.70 5.15
N VAL A 369 32.77 4.29 5.31
CA VAL A 369 32.96 5.74 5.14
C VAL A 369 33.45 6.02 3.73
N ASP A 370 32.73 6.87 2.98
CA ASP A 370 33.14 7.29 1.64
C ASP A 370 34.25 8.38 1.66
N GLY A 371 34.76 8.75 0.48
CA GLY A 371 35.81 9.75 0.33
C GLY A 371 35.46 11.13 0.91
N SER A 372 34.17 11.45 1.05
CA SER A 372 33.63 12.72 1.57
C SER A 372 33.26 12.66 3.05
N GLY A 373 33.48 11.52 3.71
CA GLY A 373 33.17 11.34 5.13
C GLY A 373 31.73 10.97 5.44
N TYR A 374 30.94 10.56 4.43
CA TYR A 374 29.61 10.01 4.64
C TYR A 374 29.68 8.52 5.00
N LEU A 375 28.81 8.10 5.90
CA LEU A 375 28.44 6.70 6.04
C LEU A 375 27.62 6.29 4.82
N THR A 376 27.99 5.20 4.17
CA THR A 376 27.29 4.70 2.98
C THR A 376 27.25 3.17 2.97
N VAL A 377 26.20 2.61 2.35
CA VAL A 377 26.10 1.18 2.04
C VAL A 377 26.76 0.85 0.70
N GLY A 378 27.20 1.87 -0.03
CA GLY A 378 27.94 1.76 -1.28
C GLY A 378 29.43 1.45 -1.09
N ASP A 379 30.24 2.08 -1.91
CA ASP A 379 31.69 1.94 -1.88
C ASP A 379 32.31 2.95 -0.91
N GLY A 380 33.13 2.48 -0.01
CA GLY A 380 33.88 3.27 0.96
C GLY A 380 35.31 3.63 0.49
N LYS A 381 36.10 4.17 1.42
CA LYS A 381 37.52 4.43 1.18
C LYS A 381 38.28 3.13 0.91
N GLY A 382 39.18 3.16 -0.07
CA GLY A 382 39.91 1.96 -0.49
C GLY A 382 38.93 0.90 -1.05
N ASP A 383 39.11 -0.34 -0.62
CA ASP A 383 38.32 -1.50 -1.09
C ASP A 383 37.11 -1.83 -0.20
N GLN A 384 36.77 -0.91 0.73
CA GLN A 384 35.62 -1.13 1.63
C GLN A 384 34.32 -1.13 0.86
N LYS A 385 33.44 -2.08 1.19
CA LYS A 385 32.10 -2.20 0.60
C LYS A 385 31.06 -2.26 1.70
N GLY A 386 30.06 -1.40 1.62
CA GLY A 386 28.90 -1.46 2.49
C GLY A 386 27.92 -2.55 2.07
N VAL A 387 26.88 -2.73 2.88
CA VAL A 387 25.81 -3.71 2.65
C VAL A 387 24.48 -3.10 3.03
N GLN A 388 23.48 -3.32 2.17
CA GLN A 388 22.08 -3.04 2.46
C GLN A 388 21.24 -4.20 1.94
N ASN A 389 20.86 -5.12 2.80
CA ASN A 389 20.01 -6.24 2.44
C ASN A 389 18.71 -6.19 3.23
N VAL A 390 17.61 -6.58 2.58
CA VAL A 390 16.31 -6.76 3.24
C VAL A 390 15.81 -8.17 3.04
N TYR A 391 15.14 -8.71 4.05
CA TYR A 391 14.66 -10.07 4.12
C TYR A 391 13.22 -10.07 4.59
N GLY A 392 12.36 -10.82 3.91
CA GLY A 392 10.95 -10.89 4.31
C GLY A 392 10.23 -12.11 3.79
N GLY A 393 9.19 -12.50 4.53
CA GLY A 393 8.28 -13.56 4.18
C GLY A 393 6.92 -13.02 3.71
N LEU A 394 6.03 -13.94 3.38
CA LEU A 394 4.71 -13.62 2.85
C LEU A 394 3.59 -13.76 3.89
N ARG A 395 3.88 -14.37 5.05
CA ARG A 395 2.90 -14.65 6.12
C ARG A 395 1.67 -15.36 5.55
N MET A 396 0.49 -14.74 5.59
CA MET A 396 -0.74 -15.28 5.00
C MET A 396 -0.69 -15.40 3.47
N GLY A 397 0.15 -14.60 2.80
CA GLY A 397 0.25 -14.58 1.35
C GLY A 397 1.00 -15.76 0.74
N GLY A 398 1.78 -16.52 1.53
CA GLY A 398 2.52 -17.65 0.97
C GLY A 398 3.58 -18.26 1.88
N ARG A 399 4.37 -19.14 1.27
CA ARG A 399 5.38 -19.96 1.95
C ARG A 399 6.81 -19.44 1.75
N SER A 400 7.01 -18.52 0.82
CA SER A 400 8.34 -18.08 0.37
C SER A 400 8.96 -17.03 1.28
N TYR A 401 10.31 -17.03 1.31
CA TYR A 401 11.11 -15.91 1.81
C TYR A 401 11.94 -15.32 0.67
N TYR A 402 12.07 -14.01 0.68
CA TYR A 402 12.85 -13.24 -0.30
C TYR A 402 13.93 -12.45 0.40
N ALA A 403 15.10 -12.34 -0.25
CA ALA A 403 16.17 -11.46 0.15
C ALA A 403 16.58 -10.56 -1.02
N LEU A 404 16.53 -9.24 -0.81
CA LEU A 404 16.94 -8.25 -1.80
C LEU A 404 18.21 -7.54 -1.35
N ASP A 405 19.11 -7.26 -2.28
CA ASP A 405 20.23 -6.34 -2.12
C ASP A 405 19.79 -4.96 -2.64
N LEU A 406 19.76 -3.99 -1.73
CA LEU A 406 19.37 -2.61 -1.96
C LEU A 406 20.54 -1.63 -1.89
N LYS A 407 21.79 -2.11 -2.03
CA LYS A 407 22.96 -1.25 -2.04
C LYS A 407 22.86 -0.19 -3.15
N ASP A 408 22.45 -0.59 -4.35
CA ASP A 408 21.98 0.30 -5.39
C ASP A 408 20.42 0.27 -5.37
N ILE A 409 19.85 1.26 -4.72
CA ILE A 409 18.40 1.32 -4.54
C ILE A 409 17.64 1.51 -5.86
N GLN A 410 18.29 2.03 -6.89
CA GLN A 410 17.70 2.23 -8.21
C GLN A 410 17.67 0.94 -9.04
N ASN A 411 18.55 -0.01 -8.73
CA ASN A 411 18.73 -1.28 -9.41
C ASN A 411 18.81 -2.43 -8.39
N PRO A 412 17.71 -2.75 -7.71
CA PRO A 412 17.68 -3.80 -6.70
C PRO A 412 18.04 -5.15 -7.30
N LYS A 413 18.66 -6.02 -6.49
CA LYS A 413 18.99 -7.39 -6.90
C LYS A 413 18.32 -8.40 -5.98
N LEU A 414 17.87 -9.50 -6.54
CA LEU A 414 17.41 -10.64 -5.75
C LEU A 414 18.65 -11.44 -5.32
N LYS A 415 18.86 -11.54 -4.00
CA LYS A 415 19.97 -12.34 -3.44
C LYS A 415 19.63 -13.82 -3.41
N PHE A 416 18.43 -14.10 -2.96
CA PHE A 416 17.86 -15.45 -2.98
C PHE A 416 16.34 -15.41 -2.81
N HIS A 417 15.72 -16.48 -3.24
CA HIS A 417 14.33 -16.80 -3.03
C HIS A 417 14.22 -18.22 -2.50
N ILE A 418 13.81 -18.37 -1.26
CA ILE A 418 13.46 -19.67 -0.68
C ILE A 418 12.03 -19.98 -1.09
N ASN A 419 11.87 -20.96 -1.97
CA ASN A 419 10.57 -21.34 -2.52
C ASN A 419 10.24 -22.81 -2.19
N PRO A 420 9.46 -23.09 -1.14
CA PRO A 420 9.07 -24.44 -0.79
C PRO A 420 8.25 -25.14 -1.87
N ASP A 421 7.50 -24.39 -2.68
CA ASP A 421 6.64 -24.94 -3.74
C ASP A 421 7.46 -25.49 -4.93
N SER A 422 8.71 -25.04 -5.08
CA SER A 422 9.66 -25.56 -6.09
C SER A 422 10.62 -26.59 -5.53
N ALA A 423 10.56 -26.92 -4.24
CA ALA A 423 11.45 -27.89 -3.61
C ALA A 423 11.08 -29.32 -4.06
N LEU A 424 12.11 -30.16 -4.16
CA LEU A 424 11.89 -31.59 -4.47
C LEU A 424 11.01 -32.22 -3.37
N ALA A 425 9.96 -32.91 -3.78
CA ALA A 425 9.04 -33.57 -2.86
C ALA A 425 9.78 -34.51 -1.89
N GLY A 426 9.41 -34.47 -0.61
CA GLY A 426 10.06 -35.26 0.45
C GLY A 426 11.32 -34.63 1.05
N THR A 427 11.83 -33.51 0.50
CA THR A 427 12.92 -32.76 1.13
C THR A 427 12.40 -31.90 2.29
N PRO A 428 13.22 -31.55 3.30
CA PRO A 428 12.78 -30.73 4.43
C PRO A 428 12.13 -29.41 4.00
N LEU A 429 12.63 -28.76 2.95
CA LEU A 429 12.08 -27.52 2.45
C LEU A 429 10.66 -27.68 1.90
N SER A 430 10.33 -28.83 1.29
CA SER A 430 8.98 -29.08 0.74
C SER A 430 7.89 -29.12 1.82
N TYR A 431 8.25 -29.40 3.08
CA TYR A 431 7.34 -29.43 4.23
C TYR A 431 7.20 -28.07 4.95
N MET A 432 7.96 -27.05 4.56
CA MET A 432 7.86 -25.74 5.19
C MET A 432 6.44 -25.18 5.01
N GLY A 433 5.83 -24.72 6.09
CA GLY A 433 4.54 -24.00 6.08
C GLY A 433 4.65 -22.57 5.55
N GLN A 434 3.61 -21.77 5.81
CA GLN A 434 3.63 -20.34 5.50
C GLN A 434 4.77 -19.63 6.24
N SER A 435 5.31 -18.58 5.63
CA SER A 435 6.47 -17.83 6.14
C SER A 435 6.06 -16.76 7.17
N TRP A 436 5.63 -17.22 8.35
CA TRP A 436 5.08 -16.38 9.42
C TRP A 436 6.10 -15.50 10.12
N SER A 437 7.30 -16.03 10.32
CA SER A 437 8.29 -15.40 11.18
C SER A 437 8.95 -14.19 10.52
N LYS A 438 9.13 -13.12 11.29
CA LYS A 438 10.02 -12.02 10.91
C LYS A 438 11.46 -12.57 10.87
N PRO A 439 12.17 -12.42 9.73
CA PRO A 439 13.56 -12.85 9.65
C PRO A 439 14.45 -12.18 10.70
N THR A 440 15.31 -12.97 11.34
CA THR A 440 16.34 -12.45 12.25
C THR A 440 17.69 -12.78 11.64
N ILE A 441 18.56 -11.78 11.56
CA ILE A 441 19.89 -11.93 10.98
C ILE A 441 20.93 -12.07 12.08
N GLY A 442 21.68 -13.12 12.00
CA GLY A 442 22.75 -13.43 12.96
C GLY A 442 24.00 -13.93 12.27
N PHE A 443 24.99 -14.30 13.09
CA PHE A 443 26.25 -14.87 12.62
C PHE A 443 26.53 -16.18 13.37
N VAL A 444 26.97 -17.16 12.61
CA VAL A 444 27.45 -18.45 13.14
C VAL A 444 28.87 -18.69 12.63
N ASN A 445 29.60 -19.50 13.37
CA ASN A 445 30.89 -20.04 12.87
C ASN A 445 30.55 -21.30 12.06
N TRP A 446 30.66 -21.21 10.74
CA TRP A 446 30.46 -22.33 9.84
C TRP A 446 31.73 -22.64 9.09
N ALA A 447 32.23 -23.87 9.23
CA ALA A 447 33.48 -24.31 8.62
C ALA A 447 34.67 -23.36 8.92
N GLY A 448 34.78 -22.88 10.18
CA GLY A 448 35.84 -21.98 10.61
C GLY A 448 35.69 -20.52 10.15
N LYS A 449 34.56 -20.16 9.49
CA LYS A 449 34.32 -18.79 9.01
C LYS A 449 33.09 -18.20 9.67
N ARG A 450 33.17 -16.92 10.04
CA ARG A 450 31.98 -16.15 10.44
C ARG A 450 31.02 -16.01 9.26
N THR A 451 29.92 -16.72 9.33
CA THR A 451 28.90 -16.79 8.26
C THR A 451 27.64 -16.12 8.71
N ARG A 452 27.10 -15.20 7.89
CA ARG A 452 25.79 -14.56 8.12
C ARG A 452 24.69 -15.57 7.80
N VAL A 453 23.73 -15.66 8.69
CA VAL A 453 22.54 -16.53 8.56
C VAL A 453 21.27 -15.75 8.86
N MET A 454 20.17 -16.24 8.28
CA MET A 454 18.82 -15.78 8.52
C MET A 454 18.09 -16.87 9.32
#